data_41aa6f0ac2cca659dd013bdaa3363c4d
#
_entry.id   41aa6f0ac2cca659dd013bdaa3363c4d
#
_cell.length_a   1.000
_cell.length_b   1.000
_cell.length_c   1.000
_cell.angle_alpha   90.00
_cell.angle_beta   90.00
_cell.angle_gamma   90.00
#
_symmetry.space_group_name_H-M   'P 1'
#
loop_
_entity.id
_entity.type
_entity.pdbx_description
1 polymer ?
#
loop_
_entity_poly.entity_id
_entity_poly.type
_entity_poly.pdbx_seq_one_letter_code
_entity_poly.pdbx_strand_id
1 'polypeptide(L)'
;MPPLSTSTSSPTRAPAAKRSPSPTGPRQTSRSRTKKRRRRFGFVRVVGFLILLSLFLSIAFMVWFFLTPSGTALRYRAADTIITTRHREWAKYLVGEQGLRERVAEYARQFEEMGEEKDTHTIAVPGADPGDPEASEEPRPLAQIETIDGKGYHGYLLSVSDPKKIRLVVPNKAGRGEKVSSMVERTGAVAGVNAGGFADPNWNGNGFQPIGLVISQGRVFYRDLPMDKSTQIVGIDKDGKMVAGRYSINELLDMGISEAVSFSPRIIVNGKGLIKNHSQGWGIAPRSVMGQKEDGTILFLIIDGRQPGYSIGADLYDAQQIMLDHGAVIAANLDGGSSTVLVGEGGEIVNRPSTKGGRYLPTAFLVFDNPESVSVPNIWEGLTAKDIDPAKW
;
A
#
# COMPACT_ATOMS: atom_id res chain seq x y z
N MET A 1 53.66 34.68 26.89
CA MET A 1 54.48 35.61 27.72
C MET A 1 53.60 36.20 28.80
N PRO A 2 54.03 36.08 30.04
CA PRO A 2 53.45 36.74 31.23
C PRO A 2 54.15 38.10 31.42
N PRO A 3 54.01 38.88 32.49
CA PRO A 3 54.11 38.45 33.87
C PRO A 3 53.24 39.21 34.91
N LEU A 4 53.15 38.67 36.16
CA LEU A 4 53.64 39.12 37.45
C LEU A 4 53.14 40.50 37.96
N SER A 5 52.78 40.74 39.18
CA SER A 5 53.46 40.45 40.48
C SER A 5 52.63 40.98 41.65
N THR A 6 52.57 40.26 42.75
CA THR A 6 53.08 40.64 44.09
C THR A 6 52.40 41.85 44.74
N SER A 7 52.14 41.96 46.06
CA SER A 7 52.83 41.48 47.24
C SER A 7 52.07 41.89 48.51
N THR A 8 52.09 41.03 49.51
CA THR A 8 52.49 41.31 50.96
C THR A 8 51.73 42.40 51.70
N SER A 9 51.24 42.17 52.90
CA SER A 9 51.99 41.93 54.16
C SER A 9 51.06 41.84 55.37
N SER A 10 51.37 40.93 56.26
CA SER A 10 50.98 40.95 57.69
C SER A 10 51.81 41.96 58.43
N PRO A 11 51.74 42.15 59.77
CA PRO A 11 51.07 41.44 60.89
C PRO A 11 50.54 42.38 62.02
N THR A 12 49.89 41.89 63.06
CA THR A 12 50.33 41.98 64.48
C THR A 12 49.21 41.72 65.49
N ARG A 13 49.36 40.66 66.25
CA ARG A 13 49.37 40.42 67.70
C ARG A 13 48.18 40.85 68.62
N ALA A 14 47.79 39.83 69.37
CA ALA A 14 46.92 39.68 70.54
C ALA A 14 47.23 40.58 71.72
N PRO A 15 46.46 40.60 72.85
CA PRO A 15 46.29 39.41 73.70
C PRO A 15 44.93 39.26 74.47
N ALA A 16 44.69 38.02 74.84
CA ALA A 16 43.99 37.37 75.94
C ALA A 16 43.17 38.19 77.01
N ALA A 17 41.99 37.58 77.33
CA ALA A 17 41.66 37.13 78.71
C ALA A 17 40.24 36.55 78.88
N LYS A 18 40.19 35.31 79.34
CA LYS A 18 39.47 34.69 80.44
C LYS A 18 37.93 34.45 80.42
N ARG A 19 37.65 33.11 80.57
CA ARG A 19 36.65 32.41 81.42
C ARG A 19 35.17 32.35 81.03
N SER A 20 34.80 31.13 80.64
CA SER A 20 33.68 30.25 80.97
C SER A 20 32.61 30.69 81.97
N PRO A 21 31.32 30.11 81.95
CA PRO A 21 30.98 28.72 81.65
C PRO A 21 29.73 28.57 80.78
N SER A 22 29.48 27.34 80.36
CA SER A 22 28.30 26.86 79.66
C SER A 22 26.98 27.11 80.32
N PRO A 23 25.91 27.16 79.52
CA PRO A 23 24.84 26.19 79.76
C PRO A 23 24.28 25.49 78.50
N THR A 24 24.17 24.23 78.61
CA THR A 24 23.14 23.31 78.05
C THR A 24 22.25 23.86 76.97
N GLY A 25 22.54 23.53 75.68
CA GLY A 25 21.63 23.69 74.58
C GLY A 25 20.66 22.51 74.49
N PRO A 26 19.40 22.73 74.06
CA PRO A 26 18.44 21.67 73.98
C PRO A 26 18.71 20.74 72.78
N ARG A 27 18.61 19.46 73.05
CA ARG A 27 18.60 18.34 72.10
C ARG A 27 17.65 18.67 70.92
N GLN A 28 18.18 18.94 69.76
CA GLN A 28 17.39 18.87 68.51
C GLN A 28 17.02 17.43 68.23
N THR A 29 15.82 17.10 68.48
CA THR A 29 15.20 15.80 68.26
C THR A 29 15.08 15.53 66.78
N SER A 30 15.46 14.33 66.40
CA SER A 30 15.42 13.72 65.08
C SER A 30 14.02 13.61 64.44
N ARG A 31 13.35 14.73 64.11
CA ARG A 31 12.04 14.74 63.44
C ARG A 31 12.14 14.69 61.90
N SER A 32 13.31 14.78 61.29
CA SER A 32 13.42 14.83 59.81
C SER A 32 13.56 13.46 59.15
N ARG A 33 14.04 12.42 59.84
CA ARG A 33 14.21 11.07 59.27
C ARG A 33 12.91 10.30 59.09
N THR A 34 11.90 10.53 59.92
CA THR A 34 10.61 9.81 59.86
C THR A 34 9.69 10.30 58.75
N LYS A 35 9.73 11.60 58.36
CA LYS A 35 8.92 12.13 57.24
C LYS A 35 9.43 11.66 55.89
N LYS A 36 10.75 11.50 55.67
CA LYS A 36 11.34 10.96 54.43
C LYS A 36 11.02 9.46 54.24
N ARG A 37 10.99 8.69 55.35
CA ARG A 37 10.67 7.25 55.30
C ARG A 37 9.18 6.98 55.02
N ARG A 38 8.25 7.81 55.57
CA ARG A 38 6.81 7.73 55.26
C ARG A 38 6.48 8.13 53.83
N ARG A 39 7.14 9.14 53.24
CA ARG A 39 6.96 9.50 51.81
C ARG A 39 7.48 8.42 50.86
N ARG A 40 8.62 7.78 51.16
CA ARG A 40 9.12 6.64 50.35
C ARG A 40 8.20 5.42 50.44
N PHE A 41 7.60 5.15 51.58
CA PHE A 41 6.68 4.05 51.77
C PHE A 41 5.33 4.28 51.04
N GLY A 42 4.85 5.53 51.00
CA GLY A 42 3.70 5.94 50.19
C GLY A 42 3.95 5.81 48.70
N PHE A 43 5.11 6.26 48.23
CA PHE A 43 5.52 6.15 46.83
C PHE A 43 5.63 4.69 46.35
N VAL A 44 6.27 3.82 47.13
CA VAL A 44 6.38 2.37 46.82
C VAL A 44 5.00 1.71 46.74
N ARG A 45 4.05 2.07 47.62
CA ARG A 45 2.67 1.56 47.56
C ARG A 45 1.94 2.02 46.32
N VAL A 46 2.07 3.29 45.91
CA VAL A 46 1.45 3.84 44.68
C VAL A 46 2.04 3.15 43.45
N VAL A 47 3.37 3.00 43.37
CA VAL A 47 4.04 2.28 42.29
C VAL A 47 3.59 0.81 42.26
N GLY A 48 3.55 0.15 43.40
CA GLY A 48 3.03 -1.25 43.51
C GLY A 48 1.60 -1.40 43.03
N PHE A 49 0.72 -0.44 43.41
CA PHE A 49 -0.67 -0.41 42.94
C PHE A 49 -0.74 -0.20 41.42
N LEU A 50 0.03 0.72 40.85
CA LEU A 50 0.07 0.96 39.42
C LEU A 50 0.56 -0.26 38.64
N ILE A 51 1.56 -0.98 39.15
CA ILE A 51 2.03 -2.23 38.56
C ILE A 51 0.93 -3.32 38.59
N LEU A 52 0.27 -3.50 39.72
CA LEU A 52 -0.84 -4.46 39.86
C LEU A 52 -2.01 -4.10 38.95
N LEU A 53 -2.37 -2.81 38.88
CA LEU A 53 -3.42 -2.32 37.99
C LEU A 53 -3.03 -2.55 36.52
N SER A 54 -1.79 -2.26 36.13
CA SER A 54 -1.29 -2.52 34.77
C SER A 54 -1.33 -4.00 34.44
N LEU A 55 -0.91 -4.87 35.37
CA LEU A 55 -0.98 -6.33 35.21
C LEU A 55 -2.42 -6.81 35.05
N PHE A 56 -3.35 -6.32 35.89
CA PHE A 56 -4.76 -6.64 35.81
C PHE A 56 -5.35 -6.21 34.45
N LEU A 57 -5.08 -4.97 34.02
CA LEU A 57 -5.56 -4.45 32.72
C LEU A 57 -4.96 -5.26 31.55
N SER A 58 -3.68 -5.66 31.66
CA SER A 58 -3.04 -6.51 30.64
C SER A 58 -3.71 -7.89 30.56
N ILE A 59 -4.00 -8.52 31.69
CA ILE A 59 -4.72 -9.81 31.73
C ILE A 59 -6.13 -9.66 31.16
N ALA A 60 -6.88 -8.63 31.59
CA ALA A 60 -8.21 -8.35 31.07
C ALA A 60 -8.21 -8.11 29.56
N PHE A 61 -7.23 -7.36 29.06
CA PHE A 61 -7.02 -7.17 27.61
C PHE A 61 -6.73 -8.50 26.91
N MET A 62 -5.84 -9.34 27.45
CA MET A 62 -5.52 -10.63 26.85
C MET A 62 -6.75 -11.55 26.81
N VAL A 63 -7.53 -11.62 27.89
CA VAL A 63 -8.79 -12.37 27.93
C VAL A 63 -9.76 -11.86 26.87
N TRP A 64 -9.95 -10.54 26.80
CA TRP A 64 -10.80 -9.94 25.78
C TRP A 64 -10.30 -10.25 24.36
N PHE A 65 -9.01 -10.05 24.09
CA PHE A 65 -8.39 -10.21 22.78
C PHE A 65 -8.43 -11.64 22.24
N PHE A 66 -8.26 -12.64 23.14
CA PHE A 66 -8.20 -14.06 22.74
C PHE A 66 -9.52 -14.82 22.88
N LEU A 67 -10.41 -14.40 23.79
CA LEU A 67 -11.59 -15.19 24.14
C LEU A 67 -12.92 -14.55 23.75
N THR A 68 -12.96 -13.26 23.33
CA THR A 68 -14.21 -12.63 22.91
C THR A 68 -14.34 -12.57 21.39
N PRO A 69 -15.58 -12.55 20.84
CA PRO A 69 -15.80 -12.40 19.40
C PRO A 69 -15.18 -11.11 18.82
N SER A 70 -15.32 -9.99 19.52
CA SER A 70 -14.77 -8.69 19.08
C SER A 70 -13.24 -8.66 19.11
N GLY A 71 -12.61 -9.24 20.14
CA GLY A 71 -11.16 -9.38 20.21
C GLY A 71 -10.64 -10.32 19.12
N THR A 72 -11.34 -11.42 18.87
CA THR A 72 -11.03 -12.34 17.77
C THR A 72 -11.10 -11.64 16.42
N ALA A 73 -12.17 -10.88 16.15
CA ALA A 73 -12.30 -10.13 14.89
C ALA A 73 -11.14 -9.12 14.69
N LEU A 74 -10.76 -8.38 15.73
CA LEU A 74 -9.61 -7.47 15.69
C LEU A 74 -8.30 -8.23 15.42
N ARG A 75 -8.11 -9.37 16.08
CA ARG A 75 -6.93 -10.22 15.93
C ARG A 75 -6.77 -10.75 14.50
N TYR A 76 -7.85 -11.24 13.89
CA TYR A 76 -7.83 -11.68 12.50
C TYR A 76 -7.59 -10.53 11.53
N ARG A 77 -8.21 -9.37 11.74
CA ARG A 77 -7.95 -8.16 10.92
C ARG A 77 -6.49 -7.71 10.99
N ALA A 78 -5.88 -7.78 12.18
CA ALA A 78 -4.46 -7.50 12.34
C ALA A 78 -3.59 -8.56 11.64
N ALA A 79 -3.95 -9.85 11.74
CA ALA A 79 -3.26 -10.92 11.04
C ALA A 79 -3.33 -10.74 9.52
N ASP A 80 -4.50 -10.42 8.96
CA ASP A 80 -4.68 -10.15 7.52
C ASP A 80 -3.78 -9.00 7.06
N THR A 81 -3.70 -7.92 7.87
CA THR A 81 -2.82 -6.80 7.57
C THR A 81 -1.35 -7.21 7.53
N ILE A 82 -0.90 -8.07 8.47
CA ILE A 82 0.47 -8.59 8.49
C ILE A 82 0.72 -9.55 7.31
N ILE A 83 -0.25 -10.37 6.93
CA ILE A 83 -0.18 -11.31 5.79
C ILE A 83 0.14 -10.57 4.48
N THR A 84 -0.31 -9.32 4.32
CA THR A 84 -0.03 -8.50 3.12
C THR A 84 1.36 -7.86 3.13
N THR A 85 2.19 -8.10 4.15
CA THR A 85 3.53 -7.53 4.28
C THR A 85 4.62 -8.59 4.08
N ARG A 86 5.87 -8.14 3.98
CA ARG A 86 7.06 -9.04 4.00
C ARG A 86 7.19 -9.86 5.29
N HIS A 87 6.45 -9.49 6.34
CA HIS A 87 6.48 -10.17 7.63
C HIS A 87 5.29 -11.13 7.81
N ARG A 88 4.77 -11.69 6.71
CA ARG A 88 3.62 -12.62 6.70
C ARG A 88 3.68 -13.67 7.81
N GLU A 89 4.85 -14.25 8.04
CA GLU A 89 5.06 -15.28 9.06
C GLU A 89 4.77 -14.79 10.50
N TRP A 90 4.80 -13.49 10.75
CA TRP A 90 4.47 -12.95 12.07
C TRP A 90 2.98 -13.05 12.40
N ALA A 91 2.12 -13.20 11.41
CA ALA A 91 0.69 -13.41 11.65
C ALA A 91 0.42 -14.68 12.48
N LYS A 92 1.32 -15.68 12.44
CA LYS A 92 1.21 -16.89 13.30
C LYS A 92 1.18 -16.58 14.79
N TYR A 93 1.80 -15.52 15.26
CA TYR A 93 1.74 -15.10 16.66
C TYR A 93 0.36 -14.57 17.08
N LEU A 94 -0.47 -14.19 16.13
CA LEU A 94 -1.84 -13.76 16.34
C LEU A 94 -2.84 -14.91 16.20
N VAL A 95 -2.71 -15.73 15.16
CA VAL A 95 -3.73 -16.73 14.78
C VAL A 95 -3.22 -18.18 14.81
N GLY A 96 -1.96 -18.41 15.17
CA GLY A 96 -1.31 -19.73 15.11
C GLY A 96 -0.87 -20.07 13.68
N GLU A 97 -0.01 -21.09 13.54
CA GLU A 97 0.47 -21.53 12.22
C GLU A 97 -0.66 -22.13 11.37
N GLN A 98 -1.56 -22.87 11.96
CA GLN A 98 -2.72 -23.44 11.28
C GLN A 98 -3.65 -22.32 10.81
N GLY A 99 -4.01 -21.35 11.68
CA GLY A 99 -4.85 -20.22 11.33
C GLY A 99 -4.25 -19.35 10.24
N LEU A 100 -2.92 -19.17 10.22
CA LEU A 100 -2.23 -18.48 9.12
C LEU A 100 -2.41 -19.23 7.79
N ARG A 101 -2.18 -20.54 7.76
CA ARG A 101 -2.34 -21.36 6.55
C ARG A 101 -3.79 -21.36 6.06
N GLU A 102 -4.74 -21.56 6.97
CA GLU A 102 -6.17 -21.55 6.64
C GLU A 102 -6.60 -20.18 6.08
N ARG A 103 -6.15 -19.09 6.67
CA ARG A 103 -6.50 -17.74 6.23
C ARG A 103 -5.95 -17.42 4.84
N VAL A 104 -4.71 -17.80 4.56
CA VAL A 104 -4.10 -17.63 3.23
C VAL A 104 -4.83 -18.46 2.18
N ALA A 105 -5.16 -19.73 2.50
CA ALA A 105 -5.91 -20.60 1.60
C ALA A 105 -7.34 -20.10 1.35
N GLU A 106 -8.00 -19.56 2.36
CA GLU A 106 -9.34 -18.97 2.26
C GLU A 106 -9.34 -17.77 1.30
N TYR A 107 -8.39 -16.85 1.44
CA TYR A 107 -8.28 -15.71 0.53
C TYR A 107 -7.94 -16.15 -0.90
N ALA A 108 -7.05 -17.13 -1.07
CA ALA A 108 -6.74 -17.65 -2.39
C ALA A 108 -7.99 -18.22 -3.07
N ARG A 109 -8.81 -18.99 -2.33
CA ARG A 109 -10.08 -19.53 -2.83
C ARG A 109 -11.08 -18.43 -3.18
N GLN A 110 -11.28 -17.45 -2.28
CA GLN A 110 -12.18 -16.32 -2.53
C GLN A 110 -11.76 -15.53 -3.76
N PHE A 111 -10.46 -15.29 -3.94
CA PHE A 111 -9.96 -14.57 -5.11
C PHE A 111 -10.20 -15.32 -6.41
N GLU A 112 -10.04 -16.65 -6.42
CA GLU A 112 -10.41 -17.47 -7.60
C GLU A 112 -11.91 -17.37 -7.89
N GLU A 113 -12.78 -17.54 -6.89
CA GLU A 113 -14.23 -17.42 -7.03
C GLU A 113 -14.66 -16.05 -7.58
N MET A 114 -14.02 -14.95 -7.15
CA MET A 114 -14.29 -13.60 -7.65
C MET A 114 -13.94 -13.42 -9.14
N GLY A 115 -13.11 -14.29 -9.71
CA GLY A 115 -12.76 -14.26 -11.13
C GLY A 115 -13.71 -15.02 -12.05
N GLU A 116 -14.59 -15.89 -11.51
CA GLU A 116 -15.37 -16.86 -12.31
C GLU A 116 -16.63 -16.25 -12.95
N GLU A 117 -17.29 -15.26 -12.32
CA GLU A 117 -18.51 -14.66 -12.87
C GLU A 117 -18.22 -14.02 -14.22
N LYS A 118 -19.04 -14.33 -15.24
CA LYS A 118 -18.92 -13.70 -16.56
C LYS A 118 -19.29 -12.23 -16.48
N ASP A 119 -18.39 -11.41 -16.98
CA ASP A 119 -18.63 -9.99 -17.16
C ASP A 119 -19.47 -9.74 -18.41
N THR A 120 -20.56 -9.03 -18.24
CA THR A 120 -21.53 -8.69 -19.31
C THR A 120 -21.76 -7.19 -19.45
N HIS A 121 -20.98 -6.36 -18.73
CA HIS A 121 -21.13 -4.91 -18.84
C HIS A 121 -20.88 -4.44 -20.28
N THR A 122 -21.55 -3.38 -20.66
CA THR A 122 -21.32 -2.66 -21.91
C THR A 122 -20.83 -1.27 -21.58
N ILE A 123 -20.07 -0.67 -22.49
CA ILE A 123 -19.62 0.71 -22.37
C ILE A 123 -20.19 1.53 -23.53
N ALA A 124 -20.58 2.76 -23.26
CA ALA A 124 -20.81 3.76 -24.30
C ALA A 124 -19.44 4.21 -24.83
N VAL A 125 -19.08 3.81 -26.04
CA VAL A 125 -17.82 4.25 -26.67
C VAL A 125 -18.01 5.67 -27.16
N PRO A 126 -17.24 6.68 -26.67
CA PRO A 126 -17.34 8.03 -27.17
C PRO A 126 -17.07 8.07 -28.69
N GLY A 127 -18.00 8.64 -29.44
CA GLY A 127 -17.86 8.80 -30.89
C GLY A 127 -18.40 7.65 -31.73
N ALA A 128 -19.14 6.68 -31.17
CA ALA A 128 -19.73 5.57 -31.94
C ALA A 128 -21.03 5.94 -32.67
N ASP A 129 -21.71 7.03 -32.29
CA ASP A 129 -22.94 7.48 -32.96
C ASP A 129 -22.84 8.95 -33.36
N PRO A 130 -22.80 9.28 -34.69
CA PRO A 130 -22.78 10.67 -35.19
C PRO A 130 -24.08 11.46 -34.93
N GLY A 131 -25.09 10.83 -34.36
CA GLY A 131 -26.42 11.40 -34.10
C GLY A 131 -26.74 11.63 -32.62
N ASP A 132 -25.80 11.41 -31.70
CA ASP A 132 -26.04 11.55 -30.25
C ASP A 132 -26.14 13.05 -29.87
N PRO A 133 -27.31 13.54 -29.38
CA PRO A 133 -27.45 14.93 -28.94
C PRO A 133 -26.60 15.28 -27.70
N GLU A 134 -26.08 14.30 -26.95
CA GLU A 134 -25.18 14.52 -25.80
C GLU A 134 -23.73 14.76 -26.23
N ALA A 135 -23.39 14.65 -27.53
CA ALA A 135 -22.06 14.98 -28.08
C ALA A 135 -21.68 16.47 -28.00
N SER A 136 -22.50 17.30 -27.34
CA SER A 136 -22.26 18.74 -27.14
C SER A 136 -21.69 19.10 -25.77
N GLU A 137 -21.30 18.14 -24.93
CA GLU A 137 -20.58 18.43 -23.69
C GLU A 137 -19.17 18.99 -24.00
N GLU A 138 -18.75 19.97 -23.21
CA GLU A 138 -17.38 20.48 -23.26
C GLU A 138 -16.38 19.34 -23.20
N PRO A 139 -15.28 19.37 -23.99
CA PRO A 139 -14.33 18.27 -24.05
C PRO A 139 -13.78 17.99 -22.65
N ARG A 140 -14.09 16.81 -22.11
CA ARG A 140 -13.57 16.35 -20.82
C ARG A 140 -12.05 16.24 -20.90
N PRO A 141 -11.30 16.68 -19.86
CA PRO A 141 -9.86 16.48 -19.84
C PRO A 141 -9.52 14.99 -19.97
N LEU A 142 -8.47 14.67 -20.73
CA LEU A 142 -8.05 13.28 -20.93
C LEU A 142 -7.73 12.58 -19.60
N ALA A 143 -7.02 13.25 -18.71
CA ALA A 143 -6.66 12.76 -17.39
C ALA A 143 -7.04 13.78 -16.32
N GLN A 144 -7.76 13.35 -15.29
CA GLN A 144 -8.12 14.16 -14.14
C GLN A 144 -7.79 13.42 -12.87
N ILE A 145 -7.10 14.08 -11.94
CA ILE A 145 -6.74 13.51 -10.64
C ILE A 145 -7.50 14.24 -9.55
N GLU A 146 -8.18 13.50 -8.70
CA GLU A 146 -8.82 14.00 -7.49
C GLU A 146 -8.29 13.29 -6.25
N THR A 147 -8.41 13.95 -5.08
CA THR A 147 -8.00 13.38 -3.79
C THR A 147 -9.12 12.56 -3.19
N ILE A 148 -8.77 11.44 -2.59
CA ILE A 148 -9.70 10.54 -1.88
C ILE A 148 -9.26 10.44 -0.43
N ASP A 149 -10.13 10.88 0.48
CA ASP A 149 -9.90 10.80 1.91
C ASP A 149 -10.90 9.90 2.60
N GLY A 150 -10.42 9.09 3.55
CA GLY A 150 -11.26 8.22 4.34
C GLY A 150 -10.67 7.95 5.73
N LYS A 151 -11.34 7.10 6.48
CA LYS A 151 -10.92 6.80 7.85
C LYS A 151 -9.59 6.04 7.89
N GLY A 152 -8.50 6.79 8.06
CA GLY A 152 -7.16 6.23 8.21
C GLY A 152 -6.42 6.03 6.88
N TYR A 153 -6.97 6.50 5.77
CA TYR A 153 -6.29 6.50 4.47
C TYR A 153 -6.46 7.83 3.74
N HIS A 154 -5.48 8.09 2.91
CA HIS A 154 -5.44 9.16 1.92
C HIS A 154 -5.04 8.53 0.59
N GLY A 155 -5.59 9.03 -0.51
CA GLY A 155 -5.32 8.50 -1.84
C GLY A 155 -5.75 9.45 -2.94
N TYR A 156 -5.71 8.93 -4.15
CA TYR A 156 -6.02 9.66 -5.37
C TYR A 156 -6.82 8.78 -6.32
N LEU A 157 -7.71 9.39 -7.06
CA LEU A 157 -8.41 8.76 -8.18
C LEU A 157 -8.02 9.49 -9.46
N LEU A 158 -7.38 8.77 -10.37
CA LEU A 158 -7.12 9.22 -11.74
C LEU A 158 -8.26 8.73 -12.62
N SER A 159 -8.99 9.64 -13.22
CA SER A 159 -10.03 9.38 -14.23
C SER A 159 -9.45 9.64 -15.62
N VAL A 160 -9.58 8.66 -16.52
CA VAL A 160 -9.13 8.74 -17.92
C VAL A 160 -10.35 8.65 -18.82
N SER A 161 -10.69 9.75 -19.51
CA SER A 161 -11.93 9.87 -20.29
C SER A 161 -11.96 9.03 -21.57
N ASP A 162 -10.81 8.73 -22.16
CA ASP A 162 -10.67 7.86 -23.33
C ASP A 162 -9.79 6.64 -23.02
N PRO A 163 -10.37 5.44 -22.86
CA PRO A 163 -9.62 4.21 -22.54
C PRO A 163 -8.61 3.82 -23.64
N LYS A 164 -8.82 4.23 -24.89
CA LYS A 164 -7.92 3.96 -26.02
C LYS A 164 -6.59 4.73 -25.91
N LYS A 165 -6.54 5.72 -25.03
CA LYS A 165 -5.33 6.51 -24.72
C LYS A 165 -4.41 5.83 -23.69
N ILE A 166 -4.75 4.64 -23.22
CA ILE A 166 -3.96 3.88 -22.26
C ILE A 166 -3.12 2.84 -22.99
N ARG A 167 -1.84 2.71 -22.58
CA ARG A 167 -0.92 1.65 -23.02
C ARG A 167 -0.24 1.02 -21.82
N LEU A 168 -0.03 -0.28 -21.91
CA LEU A 168 0.84 -0.99 -20.97
C LEU A 168 2.29 -0.85 -21.41
N VAL A 169 3.07 -0.16 -20.61
CA VAL A 169 4.49 0.09 -20.88
C VAL A 169 5.34 -0.82 -19.99
N VAL A 170 6.43 -1.30 -20.56
CA VAL A 170 7.42 -2.17 -19.92
C VAL A 170 8.77 -1.46 -19.83
N PRO A 171 9.74 -1.93 -19.02
CA PRO A 171 11.07 -1.35 -18.96
C PRO A 171 11.73 -1.25 -20.34
N ASN A 172 12.61 -0.29 -20.52
CA ASN A 172 13.34 -0.09 -21.78
C ASN A 172 14.60 -0.95 -21.90
N LYS A 173 14.99 -1.66 -20.83
CA LYS A 173 16.18 -2.52 -20.77
C LYS A 173 15.86 -3.83 -20.09
N ALA A 174 16.37 -4.92 -20.65
CA ALA A 174 16.28 -6.23 -20.04
C ALA A 174 17.12 -6.33 -18.76
N GLY A 175 16.73 -7.27 -17.87
CA GLY A 175 17.45 -7.62 -16.65
C GLY A 175 17.01 -6.89 -15.39
N ARG A 176 16.25 -5.81 -15.51
CA ARG A 176 15.72 -5.05 -14.37
C ARG A 176 14.41 -4.35 -14.72
N GLY A 177 13.50 -4.24 -13.74
CA GLY A 177 12.34 -3.37 -13.83
C GLY A 177 12.69 -1.89 -13.96
N GLU A 178 11.69 -1.07 -14.20
CA GLU A 178 11.83 0.39 -14.31
C GLU A 178 10.86 1.09 -13.35
N LYS A 179 11.20 2.29 -12.90
CA LYS A 179 10.28 3.11 -12.10
C LYS A 179 9.20 3.70 -13.01
N VAL A 180 7.95 3.76 -12.54
CA VAL A 180 6.85 4.35 -13.32
C VAL A 180 7.17 5.81 -13.69
N SER A 181 7.80 6.57 -12.78
CA SER A 181 8.25 7.94 -13.07
C SER A 181 9.20 8.03 -14.27
N SER A 182 10.16 7.09 -14.37
CA SER A 182 11.07 7.02 -15.51
C SER A 182 10.36 6.58 -16.80
N MET A 183 9.38 5.65 -16.69
CA MET A 183 8.56 5.24 -17.83
C MET A 183 7.74 6.41 -18.38
N VAL A 184 7.08 7.20 -17.50
CA VAL A 184 6.31 8.40 -17.87
C VAL A 184 7.21 9.44 -18.53
N GLU A 185 8.32 9.80 -17.88
CA GLU A 185 9.27 10.80 -18.37
C GLU A 185 9.80 10.46 -19.77
N ARG A 186 10.30 9.21 -19.97
CA ARG A 186 10.90 8.83 -21.27
C ARG A 186 9.92 8.66 -22.42
N THR A 187 8.63 8.37 -22.09
CA THR A 187 7.60 8.14 -23.12
C THR A 187 6.76 9.35 -23.40
N GLY A 188 6.87 10.41 -22.59
CA GLY A 188 6.03 11.59 -22.71
C GLY A 188 4.56 11.34 -22.35
N ALA A 189 4.30 10.37 -21.48
CA ALA A 189 2.95 10.12 -20.99
C ALA A 189 2.47 11.24 -20.07
N VAL A 190 1.16 11.52 -20.09
CA VAL A 190 0.55 12.56 -19.24
C VAL A 190 0.26 12.05 -17.82
N ALA A 191 0.13 10.76 -17.65
CA ALA A 191 0.01 10.09 -16.34
C ALA A 191 0.42 8.62 -16.40
N GLY A 192 0.67 8.02 -15.24
CA GLY A 192 0.98 6.60 -15.16
C GLY A 192 0.75 6.01 -13.78
N VAL A 193 0.38 4.72 -13.76
CA VAL A 193 0.20 3.93 -12.54
C VAL A 193 0.88 2.58 -12.68
N ASN A 194 1.26 1.97 -11.56
CA ASN A 194 1.76 0.61 -11.55
C ASN A 194 0.68 -0.40 -12.02
N ALA A 195 1.09 -1.54 -12.59
CA ALA A 195 0.16 -2.50 -13.15
C ALA A 195 0.25 -3.88 -12.51
N GLY A 196 0.82 -4.87 -13.19
CA GLY A 196 0.82 -6.28 -12.80
C GLY A 196 1.81 -6.66 -11.72
N GLY A 197 1.62 -7.87 -11.17
CA GLY A 197 2.52 -8.45 -10.18
C GLY A 197 3.83 -8.92 -10.78
N PHE A 198 4.81 -9.14 -9.92
CA PHE A 198 6.13 -9.63 -10.32
C PHE A 198 6.75 -10.54 -9.25
N ALA A 199 7.69 -11.37 -9.66
CA ALA A 199 8.43 -12.24 -8.77
C ALA A 199 9.35 -11.42 -7.85
N ASP A 200 9.12 -11.55 -6.55
CA ASP A 200 9.81 -10.78 -5.50
C ASP A 200 10.34 -11.72 -4.39
N PRO A 201 11.29 -12.60 -4.71
CA PRO A 201 11.82 -13.58 -3.76
C PRO A 201 12.47 -12.86 -2.57
N ASN A 202 12.05 -13.20 -1.36
CA ASN A 202 12.52 -12.59 -0.12
C ASN A 202 12.44 -11.05 -0.11
N TRP A 203 11.51 -10.47 -0.89
CA TRP A 203 11.33 -9.01 -1.03
C TRP A 203 12.53 -8.25 -1.61
N ASN A 204 13.36 -8.97 -2.36
CA ASN A 204 14.55 -8.46 -3.04
C ASN A 204 14.44 -8.58 -4.59
N GLY A 205 13.23 -8.77 -5.10
CA GLY A 205 12.99 -8.81 -6.54
C GLY A 205 13.38 -7.50 -7.21
N ASN A 206 14.03 -7.63 -8.37
CA ASN A 206 14.49 -6.49 -9.17
C ASN A 206 13.41 -5.89 -10.08
N GLY A 207 12.17 -6.40 -10.02
CA GLY A 207 11.04 -5.93 -10.81
C GLY A 207 11.09 -6.31 -12.30
N PHE A 208 11.93 -7.27 -12.71
CA PHE A 208 12.06 -7.64 -14.13
C PHE A 208 11.16 -8.79 -14.54
N GLN A 209 10.92 -9.77 -13.66
CA GLN A 209 10.12 -10.95 -13.97
C GLN A 209 8.64 -10.73 -13.61
N PRO A 210 7.72 -10.57 -14.58
CA PRO A 210 6.29 -10.55 -14.29
C PRO A 210 5.81 -11.90 -13.75
N ILE A 211 4.64 -11.91 -13.12
CA ILE A 211 3.89 -13.13 -12.78
C ILE A 211 2.71 -13.25 -13.75
N GLY A 212 2.47 -14.47 -14.25
CA GLY A 212 1.36 -14.77 -15.13
C GLY A 212 1.61 -14.33 -16.56
N LEU A 213 0.93 -13.29 -17.03
CA LEU A 213 1.05 -12.80 -18.40
C LEU A 213 1.22 -11.27 -18.48
N VAL A 214 1.81 -10.83 -19.59
CA VAL A 214 1.85 -9.44 -20.06
C VAL A 214 1.48 -9.42 -21.53
N ILE A 215 0.39 -8.70 -21.86
CA ILE A 215 -0.01 -8.40 -23.23
C ILE A 215 0.09 -6.88 -23.41
N SER A 216 0.79 -6.44 -24.45
CA SER A 216 0.86 -5.05 -24.84
C SER A 216 0.70 -4.91 -26.35
N GLN A 217 -0.10 -3.95 -26.79
CA GLN A 217 -0.43 -3.71 -28.20
C GLN A 217 -0.95 -4.98 -28.90
N GLY A 218 -1.79 -5.78 -28.19
CA GLY A 218 -2.38 -7.01 -28.72
C GLY A 218 -1.39 -8.18 -28.85
N ARG A 219 -0.16 -8.08 -28.37
CA ARG A 219 0.88 -9.11 -28.45
C ARG A 219 1.28 -9.62 -27.08
N VAL A 220 1.48 -10.92 -26.95
CA VAL A 220 1.99 -11.53 -25.73
C VAL A 220 3.48 -11.18 -25.59
N PHE A 221 3.82 -10.39 -24.61
CA PHE A 221 5.21 -10.02 -24.30
C PHE A 221 5.86 -10.99 -23.34
N TYR A 222 5.08 -11.50 -22.38
CA TYR A 222 5.55 -12.44 -21.37
C TYR A 222 4.45 -13.38 -20.94
N ARG A 223 4.81 -14.63 -20.62
CA ARG A 223 3.96 -15.60 -19.94
C ARG A 223 4.78 -16.62 -19.16
N ASP A 224 4.28 -17.05 -18.02
CA ASP A 224 4.84 -18.16 -17.23
C ASP A 224 3.88 -19.38 -17.17
N LEU A 225 2.81 -19.35 -18.00
CA LEU A 225 1.77 -20.37 -18.07
C LEU A 225 1.49 -20.75 -19.54
N PRO A 226 0.92 -21.96 -19.80
CA PRO A 226 0.45 -22.35 -21.13
C PRO A 226 -0.66 -21.43 -21.66
N MET A 227 -0.79 -21.36 -23.00
CA MET A 227 -1.73 -20.48 -23.70
C MET A 227 -3.20 -20.79 -23.39
N ASP A 228 -3.52 -22.03 -23.12
CA ASP A 228 -4.86 -22.55 -22.77
C ASP A 228 -5.18 -22.51 -21.27
N LYS A 229 -4.18 -22.20 -20.44
CA LYS A 229 -4.37 -22.12 -18.98
C LYS A 229 -4.92 -20.76 -18.58
N SER A 230 -6.05 -20.77 -17.85
CA SER A 230 -6.65 -19.54 -17.36
C SER A 230 -5.95 -19.00 -16.12
N THR A 231 -5.82 -17.69 -16.05
CA THR A 231 -5.35 -16.92 -14.89
C THR A 231 -6.20 -15.66 -14.73
N GLN A 232 -6.18 -15.03 -13.55
CA GLN A 232 -6.85 -13.75 -13.38
C GLN A 232 -6.04 -12.63 -14.02
N ILE A 233 -6.74 -11.80 -14.78
CA ILE A 233 -6.16 -10.68 -15.51
C ILE A 233 -6.90 -9.38 -15.25
N VAL A 234 -6.22 -8.29 -15.55
CA VAL A 234 -6.75 -6.94 -15.65
C VAL A 234 -6.23 -6.32 -16.93
N GLY A 235 -7.10 -5.83 -17.79
CA GLY A 235 -6.69 -5.30 -19.07
C GLY A 235 -7.79 -4.51 -19.79
N ILE A 236 -7.49 -4.08 -21.01
CA ILE A 236 -8.37 -3.30 -21.89
C ILE A 236 -8.32 -3.96 -23.27
N ASP A 237 -9.47 -4.12 -23.92
CA ASP A 237 -9.52 -4.57 -25.30
C ASP A 237 -9.25 -3.44 -26.30
N LYS A 238 -9.21 -3.79 -27.60
CA LYS A 238 -8.96 -2.83 -28.69
C LYS A 238 -10.04 -1.76 -28.82
N ASP A 239 -11.24 -2.00 -28.29
CA ASP A 239 -12.38 -1.08 -28.36
C ASP A 239 -12.46 -0.17 -27.12
N GLY A 240 -11.59 -0.40 -26.13
CA GLY A 240 -11.48 0.40 -24.92
C GLY A 240 -12.28 -0.17 -23.74
N LYS A 241 -12.86 -1.36 -23.88
CA LYS A 241 -13.59 -2.02 -22.79
C LYS A 241 -12.61 -2.69 -21.82
N MET A 242 -12.77 -2.43 -20.53
CA MET A 242 -12.01 -3.13 -19.50
C MET A 242 -12.44 -4.60 -19.42
N VAL A 243 -11.46 -5.48 -19.33
CA VAL A 243 -11.64 -6.91 -19.11
C VAL A 243 -10.93 -7.31 -17.84
N ALA A 244 -11.64 -7.94 -16.91
CA ALA A 244 -11.05 -8.45 -15.68
C ALA A 244 -11.74 -9.75 -15.26
N GLY A 245 -10.97 -10.67 -14.70
CA GLY A 245 -11.44 -11.99 -14.29
C GLY A 245 -10.54 -13.09 -14.81
N ARG A 246 -11.07 -14.29 -14.90
CA ARG A 246 -10.31 -15.50 -15.24
C ARG A 246 -10.45 -15.84 -16.72
N TYR A 247 -9.32 -15.75 -17.43
CA TYR A 247 -9.24 -16.01 -18.88
C TYR A 247 -7.94 -16.73 -19.20
N SER A 248 -7.94 -17.55 -20.25
CA SER A 248 -6.75 -18.06 -20.91
C SER A 248 -6.19 -17.02 -21.90
N ILE A 249 -4.92 -17.17 -22.28
CA ILE A 249 -4.30 -16.27 -23.25
C ILE A 249 -5.00 -16.39 -24.62
N ASN A 250 -5.41 -17.59 -25.03
CA ASN A 250 -6.14 -17.78 -26.27
C ASN A 250 -7.47 -17.01 -26.27
N GLU A 251 -8.27 -17.13 -25.20
CA GLU A 251 -9.51 -16.36 -25.06
C GLU A 251 -9.27 -14.84 -25.14
N LEU A 252 -8.24 -14.35 -24.49
CA LEU A 252 -7.88 -12.91 -24.52
C LEU A 252 -7.54 -12.43 -25.92
N LEU A 253 -6.76 -13.20 -26.66
CA LEU A 253 -6.40 -12.85 -28.05
C LEU A 253 -7.63 -12.90 -28.97
N ASP A 254 -8.52 -13.89 -28.81
CA ASP A 254 -9.76 -14.01 -29.55
C ASP A 254 -10.74 -12.85 -29.25
N MET A 255 -10.74 -12.34 -28.00
CA MET A 255 -11.50 -11.17 -27.58
C MET A 255 -10.88 -9.83 -28.08
N GLY A 256 -9.69 -9.87 -28.67
CA GLY A 256 -8.99 -8.67 -29.12
C GLY A 256 -8.44 -7.80 -27.99
N ILE A 257 -7.95 -8.45 -26.90
CA ILE A 257 -7.32 -7.70 -25.81
C ILE A 257 -6.11 -6.93 -26.33
N SER A 258 -5.97 -5.66 -25.98
CA SER A 258 -4.84 -4.83 -26.36
C SER A 258 -3.78 -4.74 -25.28
N GLU A 259 -4.21 -4.52 -24.05
CA GLU A 259 -3.32 -4.30 -22.90
C GLU A 259 -3.79 -5.17 -21.74
N ALA A 260 -2.96 -6.06 -21.19
CA ALA A 260 -3.33 -6.86 -20.01
C ALA A 260 -2.13 -7.32 -19.19
N VAL A 261 -2.38 -7.47 -17.90
CA VAL A 261 -1.48 -8.05 -16.91
C VAL A 261 -2.21 -9.07 -16.05
N SER A 262 -1.49 -10.02 -15.47
CA SER A 262 -2.05 -10.87 -14.40
C SER A 262 -2.02 -10.13 -13.07
N PHE A 263 -3.19 -10.04 -12.45
CA PHE A 263 -3.33 -9.68 -11.04
C PHE A 263 -4.73 -10.09 -10.51
N SER A 264 -4.90 -10.10 -9.19
CA SER A 264 -6.15 -10.50 -8.51
C SER A 264 -6.34 -9.75 -7.18
N PRO A 265 -7.57 -9.74 -6.67
CA PRO A 265 -8.82 -10.20 -7.27
C PRO A 265 -9.52 -9.13 -8.10
N ARG A 266 -10.45 -9.55 -8.96
CA ARG A 266 -11.53 -8.68 -9.42
C ARG A 266 -12.47 -8.40 -8.24
N ILE A 267 -12.85 -7.13 -8.03
CA ILE A 267 -13.64 -6.70 -6.86
C ILE A 267 -15.04 -6.18 -7.21
N ILE A 268 -15.26 -5.79 -8.47
CA ILE A 268 -16.58 -5.40 -8.99
C ILE A 268 -16.78 -6.11 -10.33
N VAL A 269 -17.99 -6.62 -10.56
CA VAL A 269 -18.44 -7.15 -11.85
C VAL A 269 -19.92 -6.84 -12.05
N ASN A 270 -20.32 -6.45 -13.27
CA ASN A 270 -21.71 -6.11 -13.62
C ASN A 270 -22.35 -5.11 -12.62
N GLY A 271 -21.60 -4.10 -12.17
CA GLY A 271 -22.04 -3.11 -11.19
C GLY A 271 -22.20 -3.63 -9.76
N LYS A 272 -21.75 -4.85 -9.46
CA LYS A 272 -21.90 -5.47 -8.13
C LYS A 272 -20.56 -5.68 -7.46
N GLY A 273 -20.44 -5.22 -6.20
CA GLY A 273 -19.29 -5.51 -5.36
C GLY A 273 -19.25 -6.98 -4.92
N LEU A 274 -18.09 -7.60 -5.02
CA LEU A 274 -17.87 -9.02 -4.70
C LEU A 274 -17.44 -9.24 -3.26
N ILE A 275 -16.96 -8.18 -2.56
CA ILE A 275 -16.51 -8.21 -1.17
C ILE A 275 -17.65 -7.71 -0.28
N LYS A 276 -18.09 -8.51 0.69
CA LYS A 276 -19.27 -8.22 1.49
C LYS A 276 -19.00 -7.29 2.68
N ASN A 277 -17.79 -7.34 3.21
CA ASN A 277 -17.41 -6.57 4.40
C ASN A 277 -15.89 -6.58 4.62
N HIS A 278 -15.41 -5.78 5.58
CA HIS A 278 -14.00 -5.66 5.91
C HIS A 278 -13.30 -6.98 6.33
N SER A 279 -14.02 -7.98 6.82
CA SER A 279 -13.38 -9.26 7.18
C SER A 279 -12.94 -10.08 5.95
N GLN A 280 -13.44 -9.72 4.77
CA GLN A 280 -13.06 -10.28 3.47
C GLN A 280 -12.13 -9.34 2.68
N GLY A 281 -11.74 -8.21 3.28
CA GLY A 281 -11.01 -7.12 2.60
C GLY A 281 -9.51 -7.34 2.44
N TRP A 282 -8.93 -8.48 2.81
CA TRP A 282 -7.50 -8.78 2.65
C TRP A 282 -6.57 -7.83 3.43
N GLY A 283 -6.99 -7.37 4.62
CA GLY A 283 -6.21 -6.50 5.50
C GLY A 283 -5.93 -5.10 4.95
N ILE A 284 -5.30 -4.26 5.77
CA ILE A 284 -5.02 -2.86 5.46
C ILE A 284 -3.66 -2.72 4.79
N ALA A 285 -3.62 -2.10 3.60
CA ALA A 285 -2.40 -1.87 2.83
C ALA A 285 -2.56 -0.68 1.87
N PRO A 286 -1.46 -0.15 1.28
CA PRO A 286 -1.55 0.66 0.08
C PRO A 286 -2.23 -0.14 -1.04
N ARG A 287 -3.09 0.50 -1.83
CA ARG A 287 -3.88 -0.16 -2.87
C ARG A 287 -3.73 0.54 -4.22
N SER A 288 -3.73 -0.27 -5.26
CA SER A 288 -3.87 0.16 -6.64
C SER A 288 -5.01 -0.65 -7.25
N VAL A 289 -6.01 0.02 -7.81
CA VAL A 289 -7.19 -0.61 -8.40
C VAL A 289 -7.48 0.06 -9.73
N MET A 290 -7.82 -0.73 -10.74
CA MET A 290 -8.34 -0.26 -12.01
C MET A 290 -9.82 -0.58 -12.09
N GLY A 291 -10.63 0.34 -12.64
CA GLY A 291 -12.04 0.11 -12.92
C GLY A 291 -12.51 0.88 -14.12
N GLN A 292 -13.75 0.61 -14.55
CA GLN A 292 -14.38 1.30 -15.67
C GLN A 292 -15.82 1.65 -15.34
N LYS A 293 -16.24 2.84 -15.77
CA LYS A 293 -17.61 3.32 -15.73
C LYS A 293 -18.37 2.92 -16.99
N GLU A 294 -19.69 3.01 -16.96
CA GLU A 294 -20.56 2.75 -18.15
C GLU A 294 -20.27 3.70 -19.31
N ASP A 295 -19.83 4.95 -19.03
CA ASP A 295 -19.47 5.92 -20.06
C ASP A 295 -18.08 5.67 -20.68
N GLY A 296 -17.43 4.55 -20.35
CA GLY A 296 -16.13 4.14 -20.84
C GLY A 296 -14.95 4.71 -20.05
N THR A 297 -15.14 5.69 -19.19
CA THR A 297 -14.07 6.28 -18.36
C THR A 297 -13.35 5.23 -17.53
N ILE A 298 -12.03 5.16 -17.66
CA ILE A 298 -11.19 4.33 -16.79
C ILE A 298 -10.86 5.08 -15.51
N LEU A 299 -10.95 4.38 -14.39
CA LEU A 299 -10.62 4.86 -13.06
C LEU A 299 -9.40 4.10 -12.54
N PHE A 300 -8.38 4.83 -12.05
CA PHE A 300 -7.28 4.25 -11.29
C PHE A 300 -7.30 4.83 -9.88
N LEU A 301 -7.68 3.98 -8.91
CA LEU A 301 -7.65 4.33 -7.49
C LEU A 301 -6.30 3.95 -6.90
N ILE A 302 -5.62 4.93 -6.32
CA ILE A 302 -4.32 4.79 -5.67
C ILE A 302 -4.46 5.24 -4.23
N ILE A 303 -4.35 4.31 -3.29
CA ILE A 303 -4.44 4.58 -1.85
C ILE A 303 -3.06 4.42 -1.23
N ASP A 304 -2.57 5.49 -0.61
CA ASP A 304 -1.33 5.47 0.17
C ASP A 304 -1.48 4.62 1.44
N GLY A 305 -0.38 4.15 1.99
CA GLY A 305 -0.46 3.39 3.22
C GLY A 305 0.89 3.12 3.89
N ARG A 306 0.84 2.41 5.03
CA ARG A 306 2.01 2.08 5.87
C ARG A 306 2.76 3.30 6.40
N GLN A 307 2.07 4.44 6.53
CA GLN A 307 2.61 5.71 7.00
C GLN A 307 1.74 6.26 8.13
N PRO A 308 2.01 5.85 9.39
CA PRO A 308 1.27 6.34 10.57
C PRO A 308 1.30 7.87 10.64
N GLY A 309 0.14 8.47 10.95
CA GLY A 309 -0.03 9.92 10.98
C GLY A 309 -0.36 10.58 9.64
N TYR A 310 -0.29 9.81 8.53
CA TYR A 310 -0.73 10.25 7.21
C TYR A 310 -1.76 9.28 6.62
N SER A 311 -1.33 8.10 6.23
CA SER A 311 -2.20 7.07 5.68
C SER A 311 -1.72 5.68 6.12
N ILE A 312 -2.57 4.90 6.78
CA ILE A 312 -2.26 3.51 7.11
C ILE A 312 -2.61 2.56 5.96
N GLY A 313 -3.49 3.01 5.06
CA GLY A 313 -4.01 2.27 3.93
C GLY A 313 -5.47 1.85 4.10
N ALA A 314 -5.98 1.13 3.11
CA ALA A 314 -7.34 0.62 3.05
C ALA A 314 -7.35 -0.90 2.82
N ASP A 315 -8.44 -1.56 3.16
CA ASP A 315 -8.70 -2.92 2.71
C ASP A 315 -9.40 -2.92 1.33
N LEU A 316 -9.58 -4.09 0.73
CA LEU A 316 -10.22 -4.19 -0.59
C LEU A 316 -11.72 -3.89 -0.55
N TYR A 317 -12.36 -3.99 0.62
CA TYR A 317 -13.76 -3.58 0.77
C TYR A 317 -13.90 -2.05 0.69
N ASP A 318 -13.03 -1.30 1.38
CA ASP A 318 -12.97 0.16 1.24
C ASP A 318 -12.73 0.56 -0.22
N ALA A 319 -11.74 -0.06 -0.88
CA ALA A 319 -11.40 0.22 -2.28
C ALA A 319 -12.59 -0.08 -3.22
N GLN A 320 -13.30 -1.20 -2.99
CA GLN A 320 -14.52 -1.54 -3.74
C GLN A 320 -15.61 -0.49 -3.56
N GLN A 321 -15.87 -0.02 -2.31
CA GLN A 321 -16.90 0.99 -2.06
C GLN A 321 -16.55 2.32 -2.76
N ILE A 322 -15.30 2.77 -2.68
CA ILE A 322 -14.85 3.97 -3.38
C ILE A 322 -15.11 3.84 -4.90
N MET A 323 -14.76 2.70 -5.49
CA MET A 323 -14.96 2.49 -6.92
C MET A 323 -16.44 2.46 -7.31
N LEU A 324 -17.30 1.83 -6.50
CA LEU A 324 -18.76 1.84 -6.70
C LEU A 324 -19.35 3.25 -6.57
N ASP A 325 -18.93 4.01 -5.57
CA ASP A 325 -19.39 5.39 -5.34
C ASP A 325 -19.00 6.33 -6.51
N HIS A 326 -17.92 6.00 -7.24
CA HIS A 326 -17.49 6.72 -8.44
C HIS A 326 -18.05 6.10 -9.74
N GLY A 327 -19.00 5.17 -9.64
CA GLY A 327 -19.76 4.63 -10.77
C GLY A 327 -19.06 3.52 -11.53
N ALA A 328 -18.06 2.85 -10.96
CA ALA A 328 -17.43 1.71 -11.62
C ALA A 328 -18.38 0.52 -11.72
N VAL A 329 -18.54 -0.03 -12.92
CA VAL A 329 -19.32 -1.24 -13.19
C VAL A 329 -18.46 -2.51 -13.21
N ILE A 330 -17.16 -2.35 -13.42
CA ILE A 330 -16.13 -3.36 -13.27
C ILE A 330 -14.92 -2.75 -12.55
N ALA A 331 -14.30 -3.50 -11.66
CA ALA A 331 -13.02 -3.10 -11.06
C ALA A 331 -12.21 -4.31 -10.59
N ALA A 332 -10.90 -4.18 -10.68
CA ALA A 332 -9.96 -5.20 -10.25
C ALA A 332 -8.73 -4.59 -9.57
N ASN A 333 -8.21 -5.32 -8.60
CA ASN A 333 -6.98 -4.95 -7.90
C ASN A 333 -5.78 -5.07 -8.84
N LEU A 334 -4.82 -4.16 -8.69
CA LEU A 334 -3.49 -4.17 -9.30
C LEU A 334 -2.44 -4.44 -8.21
N ASP A 335 -1.15 -4.51 -8.57
CA ASP A 335 -0.07 -4.73 -7.61
C ASP A 335 0.02 -3.57 -6.61
N GLY A 336 -0.52 -3.79 -5.44
CA GLY A 336 -0.60 -2.81 -4.36
C GLY A 336 0.65 -2.77 -3.48
N GLY A 337 0.45 -2.39 -2.21
CA GLY A 337 1.52 -2.39 -1.22
C GLY A 337 2.66 -1.43 -1.57
N SER A 338 3.89 -1.93 -1.62
CA SER A 338 5.07 -1.11 -1.94
C SER A 338 5.19 -0.69 -3.41
N SER A 339 4.40 -1.29 -4.29
CA SER A 339 4.35 -0.98 -5.72
C SER A 339 3.42 0.18 -6.05
N THR A 340 2.48 0.49 -5.15
CA THR A 340 1.47 1.55 -5.32
C THR A 340 2.09 2.89 -5.64
N VAL A 341 1.85 3.39 -6.85
CA VAL A 341 2.38 4.68 -7.32
C VAL A 341 1.46 5.30 -8.38
N LEU A 342 1.25 6.61 -8.27
CA LEU A 342 0.63 7.46 -9.28
C LEU A 342 1.65 8.53 -9.69
N VAL A 343 1.83 8.68 -10.98
CA VAL A 343 2.78 9.62 -11.58
C VAL A 343 2.02 10.51 -12.53
N GLY A 344 2.27 11.81 -12.47
CA GLY A 344 1.78 12.83 -13.40
C GLY A 344 2.76 13.08 -14.53
N GLU A 345 2.45 14.09 -15.33
CA GLU A 345 3.26 14.56 -16.44
C GLU A 345 4.70 14.87 -15.99
N GLY A 346 5.66 14.64 -16.88
CA GLY A 346 7.09 14.87 -16.58
C GLY A 346 7.70 13.92 -15.55
N GLY A 347 6.99 12.87 -15.14
CA GLY A 347 7.49 11.88 -14.18
C GLY A 347 7.33 12.28 -12.70
N GLU A 348 6.53 13.31 -12.40
CA GLU A 348 6.25 13.74 -11.04
C GLU A 348 5.41 12.69 -10.29
N ILE A 349 5.88 12.26 -9.11
CA ILE A 349 5.13 11.33 -8.26
C ILE A 349 4.07 12.12 -7.49
N VAL A 350 2.78 11.84 -7.76
CA VAL A 350 1.63 12.52 -7.19
C VAL A 350 1.30 12.04 -5.79
N ASN A 351 1.29 10.72 -5.59
CA ASN A 351 1.00 10.12 -4.30
C ASN A 351 2.26 10.03 -3.42
N ARG A 352 2.14 9.45 -2.23
CA ARG A 352 3.26 9.22 -1.32
C ARG A 352 3.56 7.72 -1.19
N PRO A 353 4.36 7.12 -2.09
CA PRO A 353 4.64 5.70 -2.07
C PRO A 353 5.30 5.25 -0.76
N SER A 354 4.93 4.08 -0.25
CA SER A 354 5.53 3.51 0.95
C SER A 354 7.01 3.13 0.78
N THR A 355 7.47 3.00 -0.48
CA THR A 355 8.89 2.88 -0.86
C THR A 355 9.34 4.20 -1.48
N LYS A 356 10.33 4.86 -0.87
CA LYS A 356 10.82 6.17 -1.32
C LYS A 356 11.18 6.18 -2.81
N GLY A 357 10.49 7.03 -3.59
CA GLY A 357 10.67 7.17 -5.02
C GLY A 357 10.14 6.00 -5.87
N GLY A 358 9.24 5.18 -5.31
CA GLY A 358 8.64 4.03 -5.98
C GLY A 358 9.59 2.84 -6.15
N ARG A 359 9.03 1.69 -6.50
CA ARG A 359 9.77 0.46 -6.82
C ARG A 359 10.15 0.39 -8.30
N TYR A 360 11.09 -0.47 -8.61
CA TYR A 360 11.32 -0.97 -9.97
C TYR A 360 10.27 -2.03 -10.27
N LEU A 361 9.53 -1.87 -11.37
CA LEU A 361 8.36 -2.65 -11.74
C LEU A 361 8.48 -3.15 -13.18
N PRO A 362 7.85 -4.30 -13.54
CA PRO A 362 7.89 -4.81 -14.90
C PRO A 362 6.89 -4.13 -15.82
N THR A 363 5.83 -3.53 -15.27
CA THR A 363 4.70 -3.00 -16.07
C THR A 363 4.09 -1.78 -15.40
N ALA A 364 3.62 -0.86 -16.22
CA ALA A 364 2.81 0.29 -15.84
C ALA A 364 1.74 0.57 -16.89
N PHE A 365 0.52 0.96 -16.48
CA PHE A 365 -0.47 1.58 -17.36
C PHE A 365 -0.18 3.07 -17.46
N LEU A 366 0.11 3.55 -18.67
CA LEU A 366 0.40 4.96 -18.94
C LEU A 366 -0.65 5.54 -19.86
N VAL A 367 -0.95 6.83 -19.67
CA VAL A 367 -1.94 7.60 -20.44
C VAL A 367 -1.21 8.52 -21.41
N PHE A 368 -1.65 8.57 -22.67
CA PHE A 368 -1.00 9.32 -23.73
C PHE A 368 -1.99 10.19 -24.52
N ASP A 369 -1.59 11.38 -24.90
CA ASP A 369 -2.34 12.16 -25.89
C ASP A 369 -2.34 11.46 -27.26
N ASN A 370 -1.21 10.88 -27.65
CA ASN A 370 -1.05 10.15 -28.89
C ASN A 370 -0.41 8.77 -28.66
N PRO A 371 -1.19 7.74 -28.28
CA PRO A 371 -0.67 6.40 -27.96
C PRO A 371 -0.07 5.69 -29.18
N GLU A 372 -0.45 6.04 -30.40
CA GLU A 372 0.06 5.43 -31.64
C GLU A 372 1.52 5.81 -31.92
N SER A 373 2.00 6.93 -31.37
CA SER A 373 3.40 7.33 -31.49
C SER A 373 4.34 6.58 -30.56
N VAL A 374 3.80 5.79 -29.62
CA VAL A 374 4.59 5.14 -28.57
C VAL A 374 4.99 3.73 -29.01
N SER A 375 6.28 3.49 -29.12
CA SER A 375 6.83 2.15 -29.33
C SER A 375 7.17 1.50 -27.98
N VAL A 376 6.59 0.34 -27.71
CA VAL A 376 6.89 -0.47 -26.51
C VAL A 376 7.65 -1.71 -26.96
N PRO A 377 8.98 -1.80 -26.67
CA PRO A 377 9.77 -2.97 -27.05
C PRO A 377 9.42 -4.17 -26.18
N ASN A 378 9.37 -5.37 -26.76
CA ASN A 378 9.26 -6.59 -25.97
C ASN A 378 10.64 -6.99 -25.43
N ILE A 379 10.92 -6.64 -24.17
CA ILE A 379 12.20 -6.91 -23.51
C ILE A 379 12.32 -8.36 -23.02
N TRP A 380 11.28 -9.16 -23.10
CA TRP A 380 11.29 -10.59 -22.75
C TRP A 380 11.28 -11.50 -23.98
N GLU A 381 11.41 -10.94 -25.19
CA GLU A 381 11.39 -11.75 -26.41
C GLU A 381 12.51 -12.80 -26.37
N GLY A 382 12.13 -14.06 -26.59
CA GLY A 382 13.04 -15.20 -26.50
C GLY A 382 13.39 -15.66 -25.07
N LEU A 383 12.92 -14.98 -24.04
CA LEU A 383 13.13 -15.36 -22.64
C LEU A 383 11.92 -16.13 -22.07
N THR A 384 12.22 -17.07 -21.18
CA THR A 384 11.21 -17.75 -20.35
C THR A 384 11.42 -17.40 -18.89
N ALA A 385 10.46 -17.74 -18.02
CA ALA A 385 10.59 -17.57 -16.58
C ALA A 385 11.85 -18.25 -16.00
N LYS A 386 12.34 -19.32 -16.66
CA LYS A 386 13.56 -20.03 -16.25
C LYS A 386 14.85 -19.28 -16.59
N ASP A 387 14.80 -18.40 -17.59
CA ASP A 387 15.96 -17.62 -18.05
C ASP A 387 16.16 -16.37 -17.20
N ILE A 388 15.17 -16.03 -16.38
CA ILE A 388 15.15 -14.81 -15.58
C ILE A 388 15.40 -15.16 -14.11
N ASP A 389 16.41 -14.54 -13.52
CA ASP A 389 16.63 -14.58 -12.07
C ASP A 389 16.09 -13.27 -11.46
N PRO A 390 14.95 -13.32 -10.74
CA PRO A 390 14.30 -12.10 -10.23
C PRO A 390 15.10 -11.42 -9.12
N ALA A 391 16.15 -12.06 -8.59
CA ALA A 391 17.00 -11.51 -7.54
C ALA A 391 18.30 -10.88 -8.08
N LYS A 392 18.62 -11.05 -9.37
CA LYS A 392 19.79 -10.42 -9.99
C LYS A 392 19.52 -8.97 -10.38
N TRP A 393 20.57 -8.14 -10.23
CA TRP A 393 20.60 -6.70 -10.52
C TRP A 393 21.51 -6.38 -11.67
#